data_64c57c738a862a615e820b9436d7bf9a
#
_entry.id   64c57c738a862a615e820b9436d7bf9a
#
_cell.length_a   1.000
_cell.length_b   1.000
_cell.length_c   1.000
_cell.angle_alpha   90.00
_cell.angle_beta   90.00
_cell.angle_gamma   90.00
#
_symmetry.space_group_name_H-M   'P 1'
#
loop_
_entity.id
_entity.type
_entity.pdbx_description
1 polymer ?
#
loop_
_entity_poly.entity_id
_entity_poly.type
_entity_poly.pdbx_seq_one_letter_code
_entity_poly.pdbx_strand_id
1 'polypeptide(L)'
;MINYVTGFMFSQDLLNVGLIKKLKPKWQNGLYNGIGGKIEHDESPYEAIAREFQEETGVETEPDEWKLYVTLTRPDIYRVYFLCMISDKVHNIRTTEEEIVKLLPCDALPKNIIHNLRWLIPLALDKSLAMTTPICIEEIKKP
;
A
#
# COMPACT_ATOMS: atom_id res chain seq x y z
N MET A 1 9.08 -12.44 -13.62
CA MET A 1 8.97 -11.22 -12.79
C MET A 1 7.84 -11.39 -11.80
N ILE A 2 8.09 -11.05 -10.54
CA ILE A 2 7.07 -11.16 -9.48
C ILE A 2 6.29 -9.86 -9.41
N ASN A 3 4.96 -9.96 -9.31
CA ASN A 3 4.07 -8.81 -9.20
C ASN A 3 3.50 -8.72 -7.78
N TYR A 4 3.56 -7.52 -7.20
CA TYR A 4 3.08 -7.22 -5.86
C TYR A 4 2.08 -6.09 -5.90
N VAL A 5 1.21 -6.04 -4.90
CA VAL A 5 0.37 -4.88 -4.61
C VAL A 5 0.70 -4.33 -3.23
N THR A 6 0.59 -3.02 -3.09
CA THR A 6 0.64 -2.32 -1.81
C THR A 6 -0.46 -1.29 -1.80
N GLY A 7 -1.30 -1.30 -0.77
CA GLY A 7 -2.46 -0.43 -0.68
C GLY A 7 -2.44 0.45 0.55
N PHE A 8 -2.91 1.67 0.38
CA PHE A 8 -3.06 2.66 1.45
C PHE A 8 -4.53 3.06 1.54
N MET A 9 -5.16 2.79 2.67
CA MET A 9 -6.50 3.29 2.96
C MET A 9 -6.40 4.46 3.90
N PHE A 10 -6.94 5.60 3.47
CA PHE A 10 -6.95 6.85 4.23
C PHE A 10 -8.35 7.09 4.79
N SER A 11 -8.42 7.70 5.98
CA SER A 11 -9.68 8.21 6.51
C SER A 11 -10.22 9.35 5.63
N GLN A 12 -11.53 9.61 5.67
CA GLN A 12 -12.12 10.66 4.83
C GLN A 12 -11.59 12.05 5.13
N ASP A 13 -11.19 12.33 6.36
CA ASP A 13 -10.53 13.58 6.72
C ASP A 13 -9.07 13.66 6.26
N LEU A 14 -8.52 12.57 5.70
CA LEU A 14 -7.16 12.44 5.21
C LEU A 14 -6.08 12.55 6.30
N LEU A 15 -6.46 12.44 7.56
CA LEU A 15 -5.53 12.58 8.69
C LEU A 15 -4.82 11.27 9.05
N ASN A 16 -5.41 10.13 8.71
CA ASN A 16 -4.90 8.83 9.14
C ASN A 16 -4.83 7.83 7.98
N VAL A 17 -3.91 6.88 8.11
CA VAL A 17 -3.69 5.79 7.14
C VAL A 17 -3.46 4.48 7.87
N GLY A 18 -3.97 3.39 7.30
CA GLY A 18 -3.73 2.04 7.80
C GLY A 18 -2.40 1.48 7.31
N LEU A 19 -1.52 1.11 8.23
CA LEU A 19 -0.22 0.52 7.92
C LEU A 19 -0.03 -0.78 8.71
N ILE A 20 0.92 -1.61 8.25
CA ILE A 20 1.24 -2.88 8.87
C ILE A 20 2.73 -2.93 9.22
N LYS A 21 3.05 -3.36 10.46
CA LYS A 21 4.43 -3.53 10.88
C LYS A 21 4.93 -4.89 10.45
N LYS A 22 5.88 -4.91 9.53
CA LYS A 22 6.35 -6.12 8.89
C LYS A 22 7.23 -6.95 9.80
N LEU A 23 7.10 -8.26 9.70
CA LEU A 23 8.02 -9.24 10.28
C LEU A 23 8.93 -9.84 9.21
N LYS A 24 8.44 -9.94 7.99
CA LYS A 24 9.18 -10.49 6.83
C LYS A 24 8.78 -9.75 5.54
N PRO A 25 9.67 -9.73 4.54
CA PRO A 25 10.99 -10.35 4.54
C PRO A 25 11.94 -9.68 5.55
N LYS A 26 13.10 -10.29 5.79
CA LYS A 26 14.03 -9.86 6.83
C LYS A 26 14.39 -8.37 6.77
N TRP A 27 14.57 -7.82 5.56
CA TRP A 27 14.95 -6.41 5.40
C TRP A 27 13.82 -5.44 5.77
N GLN A 28 12.57 -5.92 5.82
CA GLN A 28 11.41 -5.12 6.26
C GLN A 28 11.07 -5.32 7.74
N ASN A 29 11.73 -6.25 8.41
CA ASN A 29 11.39 -6.57 9.81
C ASN A 29 11.46 -5.33 10.70
N GLY A 30 10.35 -5.05 11.39
CA GLY A 30 10.22 -3.90 12.27
C GLY A 30 9.82 -2.61 11.56
N LEU A 31 9.66 -2.62 10.24
CA LEU A 31 9.28 -1.43 9.48
C LEU A 31 7.79 -1.47 9.13
N TYR A 32 7.13 -0.32 9.22
CA TYR A 32 5.76 -0.16 8.72
C TYR A 32 5.76 -0.03 7.21
N ASN A 33 4.79 -0.70 6.59
CA ASN A 33 4.54 -0.64 5.14
C ASN A 33 3.03 -0.52 4.91
N GLY A 34 2.63 -0.26 3.67
CA GLY A 34 1.24 -0.42 3.26
C GLY A 34 0.82 -1.88 3.29
N ILE A 35 -0.46 -2.11 3.21
CA ILE A 35 -1.03 -3.47 3.19
C ILE A 35 -0.82 -4.07 1.81
N GLY A 36 -0.38 -5.32 1.72
CA GLY A 36 -0.24 -5.93 0.40
C GLY A 36 0.47 -7.28 0.41
N GLY A 37 0.78 -7.74 -0.78
CA GLY A 37 1.43 -9.02 -1.00
C GLY A 37 1.54 -9.34 -2.48
N LYS A 38 1.80 -10.61 -2.79
CA LYS A 38 1.93 -11.07 -4.18
C LYS A 38 0.58 -11.14 -4.87
N ILE A 39 0.55 -10.72 -6.13
CA ILE A 39 -0.61 -10.94 -7.01
C ILE A 39 -0.62 -12.42 -7.38
N GLU A 40 -1.74 -13.08 -7.18
CA GLU A 40 -1.93 -14.48 -7.53
C GLU A 40 -2.28 -14.64 -9.01
N HIS A 41 -2.17 -15.88 -9.52
CA HIS A 41 -2.49 -16.19 -10.90
C HIS A 41 -3.92 -15.76 -11.26
N ASP A 42 -4.08 -15.13 -12.42
CA ASP A 42 -5.36 -14.62 -12.94
C ASP A 42 -6.00 -13.50 -12.11
N GLU A 43 -5.27 -12.91 -11.16
CA GLU A 43 -5.75 -11.83 -10.33
C GLU A 43 -5.27 -10.49 -10.89
N SER A 44 -6.19 -9.49 -10.97
CA SER A 44 -5.79 -8.11 -11.27
C SER A 44 -5.18 -7.47 -10.02
N PRO A 45 -4.42 -6.37 -10.16
CA PRO A 45 -3.96 -5.61 -8.99
C PRO A 45 -5.09 -5.18 -8.06
N TYR A 46 -6.24 -4.82 -8.61
CA TYR A 46 -7.43 -4.40 -7.85
C TYR A 46 -8.02 -5.55 -7.04
N GLU A 47 -8.12 -6.73 -7.64
CA GLU A 47 -8.58 -7.93 -6.95
C GLU A 47 -7.58 -8.35 -5.87
N ALA A 48 -6.30 -8.25 -6.18
CA ALA A 48 -5.24 -8.62 -5.25
C ALA A 48 -5.26 -7.73 -3.99
N ILE A 49 -5.39 -6.41 -4.16
CA ILE A 49 -5.41 -5.52 -2.99
C ILE A 49 -6.68 -5.72 -2.15
N ALA A 50 -7.83 -5.94 -2.77
CA ALA A 50 -9.06 -6.23 -2.03
C ALA A 50 -8.90 -7.50 -1.19
N ARG A 51 -8.34 -8.56 -1.76
CA ARG A 51 -8.07 -9.81 -1.06
C ARG A 51 -7.06 -9.63 0.07
N GLU A 52 -5.90 -9.05 -0.22
CA GLU A 52 -4.84 -8.85 0.79
C GLU A 52 -5.30 -7.94 1.93
N PHE A 53 -6.06 -6.89 1.61
CA PHE A 53 -6.55 -5.97 2.63
C PHE A 53 -7.49 -6.68 3.60
N GLN A 54 -8.39 -7.53 3.09
CA GLN A 54 -9.29 -8.31 3.93
C GLN A 54 -8.51 -9.33 4.79
N GLU A 55 -7.56 -10.04 4.19
CA GLU A 55 -6.75 -11.03 4.91
C GLU A 55 -5.97 -10.40 6.06
N GLU A 56 -5.34 -9.25 5.81
CA GLU A 56 -4.41 -8.64 6.77
C GLU A 56 -5.08 -7.68 7.77
N THR A 57 -6.23 -7.10 7.43
CA THR A 57 -6.90 -6.09 8.29
C THR A 57 -8.32 -6.48 8.72
N GLY A 58 -8.90 -7.49 8.09
CA GLY A 58 -10.30 -7.90 8.33
C GLY A 58 -11.33 -7.02 7.65
N VAL A 59 -10.92 -5.99 6.91
CA VAL A 59 -11.85 -5.06 6.25
C VAL A 59 -12.10 -5.47 4.80
N GLU A 60 -13.36 -5.65 4.44
CA GLU A 60 -13.78 -5.96 3.07
C GLU A 60 -13.87 -4.69 2.23
N THR A 61 -13.36 -4.78 1.00
CA THR A 61 -13.48 -3.73 0.00
C THR A 61 -13.77 -4.36 -1.35
N GLU A 62 -14.36 -3.57 -2.27
CA GLU A 62 -14.55 -4.00 -3.64
C GLU A 62 -13.34 -3.59 -4.48
N PRO A 63 -12.93 -4.40 -5.47
CA PRO A 63 -11.79 -4.05 -6.34
C PRO A 63 -11.89 -2.67 -6.98
N ASP A 64 -13.09 -2.24 -7.40
CA ASP A 64 -13.31 -0.96 -8.07
C ASP A 64 -13.28 0.25 -7.13
N GLU A 65 -13.21 0.04 -5.82
CA GLU A 65 -13.03 1.12 -4.86
C GLU A 65 -11.59 1.61 -4.77
N TRP A 66 -10.64 0.83 -5.26
CA TRP A 66 -9.21 1.14 -5.22
C TRP A 66 -8.75 1.89 -6.46
N LYS A 67 -7.87 2.85 -6.28
CA LYS A 67 -7.26 3.62 -7.36
C LYS A 67 -5.79 3.25 -7.48
N LEU A 68 -5.39 2.79 -8.67
CA LEU A 68 -3.97 2.57 -8.98
C LEU A 68 -3.34 3.92 -9.33
N TYR A 69 -2.30 4.34 -8.60
CA TYR A 69 -1.70 5.64 -8.81
C TYR A 69 -0.19 5.62 -9.07
N VAL A 70 0.49 4.55 -8.72
CA VAL A 70 1.94 4.39 -8.98
C VAL A 70 2.23 2.94 -9.32
N THR A 71 3.11 2.73 -10.29
CA THR A 71 3.76 1.44 -10.53
C THR A 71 5.27 1.64 -10.41
N LEU A 72 5.92 0.73 -9.72
CA LEU A 72 7.38 0.72 -9.59
C LEU A 72 7.89 -0.61 -10.12
N THR A 73 8.73 -0.56 -11.14
CA THR A 73 9.25 -1.76 -11.80
C THR A 73 10.77 -1.82 -11.67
N ARG A 74 11.26 -2.94 -11.19
CA ARG A 74 12.66 -3.31 -11.37
C ARG A 74 12.69 -4.37 -12.47
N PRO A 75 13.18 -4.01 -13.67
CA PRO A 75 13.06 -4.89 -14.84
C PRO A 75 13.59 -6.31 -14.56
N ASP A 76 12.82 -7.30 -15.00
CA ASP A 76 13.09 -8.73 -14.88
C ASP A 76 13.07 -9.30 -13.45
N ILE A 77 12.83 -8.46 -12.44
CA ILE A 77 12.83 -8.89 -11.04
C ILE A 77 11.46 -8.77 -10.41
N TYR A 78 10.91 -7.56 -10.33
CA TYR A 78 9.59 -7.35 -9.74
C TYR A 78 8.90 -6.10 -10.27
N ARG A 79 7.59 -6.06 -10.04
CA ARG A 79 6.77 -4.86 -10.21
C ARG A 79 5.85 -4.72 -9.00
N VAL A 80 5.76 -3.51 -8.47
CA VAL A 80 4.83 -3.20 -7.39
C VAL A 80 3.78 -2.23 -7.91
N TYR A 81 2.52 -2.57 -7.70
CA TYR A 81 1.37 -1.71 -7.97
C TYR A 81 0.95 -1.07 -6.67
N PHE A 82 0.94 0.27 -6.63
CA PHE A 82 0.52 1.02 -5.46
C PHE A 82 -0.88 1.57 -5.68
N LEU A 83 -1.79 1.21 -4.77
CA LEU A 83 -3.18 1.60 -4.85
C LEU A 83 -3.57 2.37 -3.59
N CYS A 84 -4.55 3.28 -3.73
CA CYS A 84 -5.06 4.02 -2.60
C CYS A 84 -6.58 4.06 -2.63
N MET A 85 -7.14 4.29 -1.46
CA MET A 85 -8.57 4.36 -1.25
C MET A 85 -8.85 5.28 -0.08
N ILE A 86 -9.90 6.09 -0.18
CA ILE A 86 -10.34 6.97 0.91
C ILE A 86 -11.65 6.40 1.44
N SER A 87 -11.65 5.97 2.70
CA SER A 87 -12.83 5.39 3.33
C SER A 87 -12.66 5.35 4.84
N ASP A 88 -13.72 5.72 5.55
CA ASP A 88 -13.75 5.59 7.01
C ASP A 88 -13.82 4.14 7.50
N LYS A 89 -13.92 3.16 6.59
CA LYS A 89 -13.70 1.74 6.92
C LYS A 89 -12.31 1.52 7.55
N VAL A 90 -11.37 2.45 7.30
CA VAL A 90 -10.02 2.37 7.89
C VAL A 90 -10.05 2.35 9.42
N HIS A 91 -11.11 2.88 10.05
CA HIS A 91 -11.26 2.84 11.51
C HIS A 91 -11.59 1.43 12.02
N ASN A 92 -11.94 0.49 11.14
CA ASN A 92 -12.29 -0.89 11.48
C ASN A 92 -11.13 -1.87 11.26
N ILE A 93 -9.98 -1.41 10.83
CA ILE A 93 -8.82 -2.28 10.64
C ILE A 93 -8.37 -2.86 11.98
N ARG A 94 -7.90 -4.10 11.94
CA ARG A 94 -7.39 -4.80 13.11
C ARG A 94 -6.28 -5.75 12.70
N THR A 95 -5.47 -6.14 13.65
CA THR A 95 -4.48 -7.19 13.45
C THR A 95 -5.20 -8.53 13.35
N THR A 96 -5.00 -9.25 12.25
CA THR A 96 -5.62 -10.55 11.99
C THR A 96 -4.60 -11.69 12.04
N GLU A 97 -3.35 -11.37 11.86
CA GLU A 97 -2.24 -12.32 11.82
C GLU A 97 -1.13 -11.85 12.76
N GLU A 98 0.10 -12.31 12.55
CA GLU A 98 1.23 -11.94 13.42
C GLU A 98 1.68 -10.49 13.24
N GLU A 99 1.61 -9.97 12.01
CA GLU A 99 2.03 -8.61 11.71
C GLU A 99 1.00 -7.60 12.20
N ILE A 100 1.44 -6.63 12.99
CA ILE A 100 0.56 -5.68 13.67
C ILE A 100 0.06 -4.60 12.70
N VAL A 101 -1.26 -4.43 12.66
CA VAL A 101 -1.93 -3.39 11.86
C VAL A 101 -2.28 -2.21 12.77
N LYS A 102 -1.96 -0.99 12.32
CA LYS A 102 -2.26 0.23 13.07
C LYS A 102 -2.79 1.33 12.16
N LEU A 103 -3.63 2.17 12.75
CA LEU A 103 -4.03 3.44 12.17
C LEU A 103 -3.03 4.50 12.63
N LEU A 104 -2.34 5.13 11.69
CA LEU A 104 -1.26 6.07 11.97
C LEU A 104 -1.54 7.44 11.35
N PRO A 105 -1.10 8.55 11.99
CA PRO A 105 -1.31 9.88 11.45
C PRO A 105 -0.42 10.12 10.22
N CYS A 106 -1.02 10.65 9.14
CA CYS A 106 -0.31 10.89 7.89
C CYS A 106 0.78 11.96 8.00
N ASP A 107 0.60 12.92 8.90
CA ASP A 107 1.53 14.03 9.09
C ASP A 107 2.60 13.76 10.18
N ALA A 108 2.53 12.62 10.83
CA ALA A 108 3.47 12.23 11.89
C ALA A 108 3.78 10.75 11.81
N LEU A 109 4.24 10.30 10.65
CA LEU A 109 4.60 8.90 10.42
C LEU A 109 5.80 8.52 11.30
N PRO A 110 5.83 7.28 11.81
CA PRO A 110 6.97 6.83 12.61
C PRO A 110 8.25 6.79 11.79
N LYS A 111 9.40 6.83 12.45
CA LYS A 111 10.70 6.76 11.77
C LYS A 111 10.95 5.40 11.14
N ASN A 112 10.37 4.35 11.71
CA ASN A 112 10.54 2.97 11.24
C ASN A 112 9.51 2.62 10.16
N ILE A 113 9.59 3.31 9.03
CA ILE A 113 8.75 3.01 7.86
C ILE A 113 9.64 2.66 6.67
N ILE A 114 9.07 1.91 5.74
CA ILE A 114 9.69 1.71 4.41
C ILE A 114 9.87 3.11 3.78
N HIS A 115 11.09 3.41 3.36
CA HIS A 115 11.47 4.77 2.98
C HIS A 115 10.61 5.40 1.87
N ASN A 116 10.13 4.60 0.92
CA ASN A 116 9.30 5.13 -0.18
C ASN A 116 7.92 5.59 0.28
N LEU A 117 7.45 5.20 1.47
CA LEU A 117 6.20 5.72 2.03
C LEU A 117 6.26 7.23 2.24
N ARG A 118 7.45 7.79 2.43
CA ARG A 118 7.64 9.23 2.65
C ARG A 118 7.20 10.07 1.46
N TRP A 119 7.18 9.49 0.25
CA TRP A 119 6.66 10.17 -0.93
C TRP A 119 5.38 9.53 -1.46
N LEU A 120 5.17 8.22 -1.29
CA LEU A 120 3.94 7.55 -1.74
C LEU A 120 2.70 8.06 -1.01
N ILE A 121 2.79 8.29 0.30
CA ILE A 121 1.64 8.75 1.09
C ILE A 121 1.29 10.19 0.74
N PRO A 122 2.21 11.18 0.77
CA PRO A 122 1.88 12.53 0.34
C PRO A 122 1.40 12.62 -1.11
N LEU A 123 1.96 11.80 -2.00
CA LEU A 123 1.54 11.76 -3.40
C LEU A 123 0.07 11.36 -3.54
N ALA A 124 -0.34 10.32 -2.79
CA ALA A 124 -1.74 9.86 -2.80
C ALA A 124 -2.70 10.94 -2.27
N LEU A 125 -2.24 11.78 -1.35
CA LEU A 125 -3.03 12.82 -0.71
C LEU A 125 -3.01 14.16 -1.45
N ASP A 126 -2.20 14.30 -2.50
CA ASP A 126 -2.05 15.55 -3.23
C ASP A 126 -3.25 15.81 -4.13
N LYS A 127 -4.15 16.68 -3.67
CA LYS A 127 -5.37 17.04 -4.41
C LYS A 127 -5.11 17.87 -5.66
N SER A 128 -3.91 18.45 -5.81
CA SER A 128 -3.54 19.21 -7.00
C SER A 128 -3.22 18.32 -8.19
N LEU A 129 -2.98 17.03 -7.95
CA LEU A 129 -2.67 16.07 -9.00
C LEU A 129 -3.94 15.40 -9.50
N ALA A 130 -4.31 15.71 -10.75
CA ALA A 130 -5.40 15.03 -11.45
C ALA A 130 -4.80 13.98 -12.38
N MET A 131 -4.50 12.80 -11.85
CA MET A 131 -3.92 11.72 -12.63
C MET A 131 -4.99 10.85 -13.26
N THR A 132 -4.92 10.68 -14.57
CA THR A 132 -5.77 9.74 -15.32
C THR A 132 -5.09 8.40 -15.51
N THR A 133 -3.76 8.37 -15.39
CA THR A 133 -2.95 7.16 -15.50
C THR A 133 -1.96 7.12 -14.33
N PRO A 134 -1.52 5.93 -13.90
CA PRO A 134 -0.54 5.85 -12.82
C PRO A 134 0.82 6.42 -13.23
N ILE A 135 1.53 6.97 -12.24
CA ILE A 135 2.92 7.33 -12.40
C ILE A 135 3.75 6.06 -12.47
N CYS A 136 4.57 5.93 -13.52
CA CYS A 136 5.41 4.76 -13.72
C CYS A 136 6.85 5.10 -13.34
N ILE A 137 7.40 4.33 -12.39
CA ILE A 137 8.77 4.49 -11.92
C ILE A 137 9.53 3.23 -12.29
N GLU A 138 10.68 3.40 -12.91
CA GLU A 138 11.60 2.30 -13.19
C GLU A 138 12.81 2.42 -12.28
N GLU A 139 13.01 1.39 -11.46
CA GLU A 139 14.15 1.32 -10.56
C GLU A 139 15.36 0.80 -11.30
N ILE A 140 16.43 1.57 -11.30
CA ILE A 140 17.69 1.17 -11.94
C ILE A 140 18.63 0.55 -10.91
N LYS A 141 19.47 -0.37 -11.38
CA LYS A 141 20.51 -0.94 -10.54
C LYS A 141 21.50 0.15 -10.18
N LYS A 142 21.77 0.31 -8.88
CA LYS A 142 22.78 1.26 -8.43
C LYS A 142 24.15 0.87 -9.00
N PRO A 143 24.93 1.84 -9.49
CA PRO A 143 26.27 1.56 -9.99
C PRO A 143 27.22 1.09 -8.90
#